data_560576b095b8a874a18945cd6e8c2352
#
_entry.id   560576b095b8a874a18945cd6e8c2352
#
_cell.length_a   1.000
_cell.length_b   1.000
_cell.length_c   1.000
_cell.angle_alpha   90.00
_cell.angle_beta   90.00
_cell.angle_gamma   90.00
#
_symmetry.space_group_name_H-M   'P 1'
#
loop_
_entity.id
_entity.type
_entity.pdbx_description
1 polymer ?
#
loop_
_entity_poly.entity_id
_entity_poly.type
_entity_poly.pdbx_seq_one_letter_code
_entity_poly.pdbx_strand_id
1 'polypeptide(L)'
;PHECILSGPEGSGRHTLAQILAQALVCQEPQAVHRPCGLCSSCQKVAQGIHPDVIPIQRFLSPESKEIKVDAARQLRQDAYIRPNEGRCKVYILDLPMNSNAQNALLKLLEDGPAYTAFLILTDQPASLLETVRSRCVHFRLTPPKEKVQTDTRWGEAWADALCANRELALVECVAKFVAEKVTRDQLAESYQVLAQKLVEGLTCPDSKLAAIPRAKLVALTKLAEEARNQCAFNPSVGHSAGWFAARSWQVLMGSGAQNYHL
;
A
#
# COMPACT_ATOMS: atom_id res chain seq x y z
N PRO A 1 8.21 0.23 15.46
CA PRO A 1 7.24 1.02 16.20
C PRO A 1 5.88 0.35 16.10
N HIS A 2 5.21 0.22 17.23
CA HIS A 2 3.89 -0.45 17.31
C HIS A 2 2.75 0.60 17.28
N GLU A 3 3.07 1.89 17.36
CA GLU A 3 2.13 3.00 17.39
C GLU A 3 2.34 3.90 16.17
N CYS A 4 1.30 4.02 15.35
CA CYS A 4 1.34 4.80 14.11
C CYS A 4 0.16 5.75 14.02
N ILE A 5 0.42 7.00 13.61
CA ILE A 5 -0.60 7.94 13.17
C ILE A 5 -0.60 7.98 11.65
N LEU A 6 -1.75 7.67 11.05
CA LEU A 6 -1.97 7.78 9.61
C LEU A 6 -2.84 9.01 9.37
N SER A 7 -2.24 10.11 8.91
CA SER A 7 -2.98 11.34 8.68
C SER A 7 -3.10 11.69 7.21
N GLY A 8 -4.18 12.37 6.86
CA GLY A 8 -4.43 12.83 5.50
C GLY A 8 -5.91 13.17 5.31
N PRO A 9 -6.29 13.88 4.25
CA PRO A 9 -7.69 14.19 3.96
C PRO A 9 -8.48 12.93 3.58
N GLU A 10 -9.78 13.05 3.48
CA GLU A 10 -10.64 11.99 2.97
C GLU A 10 -10.17 11.56 1.56
N GLY A 11 -10.24 10.28 1.26
CA GLY A 11 -9.73 9.74 -0.01
C GLY A 11 -8.20 9.58 -0.09
N SER A 12 -7.42 9.94 0.93
CA SER A 12 -5.95 9.78 0.94
C SER A 12 -5.45 8.33 1.08
N GLY A 13 -6.35 7.36 1.25
CA GLY A 13 -5.98 5.95 1.41
C GLY A 13 -5.59 5.54 2.83
N ARG A 14 -5.93 6.33 3.86
CA ARG A 14 -5.64 6.03 5.29
C ARG A 14 -6.12 4.64 5.71
N HIS A 15 -7.37 4.30 5.39
CA HIS A 15 -7.97 3.01 5.74
C HIS A 15 -7.30 1.86 4.97
N THR A 16 -6.99 2.06 3.69
CA THR A 16 -6.27 1.08 2.87
C THR A 16 -4.88 0.80 3.44
N LEU A 17 -4.14 1.86 3.80
CA LEU A 17 -2.82 1.70 4.42
C LEU A 17 -2.92 1.02 5.79
N ALA A 18 -3.91 1.40 6.62
CA ALA A 18 -4.14 0.74 7.90
C ALA A 18 -4.41 -0.76 7.75
N GLN A 19 -5.20 -1.13 6.76
CA GLN A 19 -5.50 -2.53 6.46
C GLN A 19 -4.25 -3.30 6.00
N ILE A 20 -3.41 -2.71 5.14
CA ILE A 20 -2.15 -3.31 4.69
C ILE A 20 -1.17 -3.48 5.86
N LEU A 21 -1.05 -2.46 6.71
CA LEU A 21 -0.21 -2.54 7.92
C LEU A 21 -0.72 -3.59 8.89
N ALA A 22 -2.04 -3.66 9.12
CA ALA A 22 -2.63 -4.70 9.95
C ALA A 22 -2.35 -6.09 9.38
N GLN A 23 -2.50 -6.29 8.06
CA GLN A 23 -2.12 -7.55 7.40
C GLN A 23 -0.65 -7.90 7.62
N ALA A 24 0.26 -6.93 7.51
CA ALA A 24 1.69 -7.16 7.68
C ALA A 24 2.03 -7.57 9.12
N LEU A 25 1.37 -6.95 10.11
CA LEU A 25 1.59 -7.22 11.54
C LEU A 25 1.10 -8.60 11.97
N VAL A 26 -0.04 -9.08 11.45
CA VAL A 26 -0.58 -10.40 11.80
C VAL A 26 -0.14 -11.50 10.84
N CYS A 27 0.58 -11.16 9.77
CA CYS A 27 1.01 -12.09 8.72
C CYS A 27 1.87 -13.22 9.29
N GLN A 28 1.59 -14.46 8.89
CA GLN A 28 2.31 -15.66 9.34
C GLN A 28 3.62 -15.92 8.57
N GLU A 29 3.90 -15.13 7.51
CA GLU A 29 5.14 -15.24 6.75
C GLU A 29 6.37 -15.03 7.67
N PRO A 30 7.32 -15.98 7.70
CA PRO A 30 8.52 -15.87 8.54
C PRO A 30 9.38 -14.67 8.22
N GLN A 31 9.59 -14.39 6.93
CA GLN A 31 10.45 -13.29 6.48
C GLN A 31 9.71 -11.96 6.51
N ALA A 32 10.18 -11.02 7.34
CA ALA A 32 9.53 -9.72 7.52
C ALA A 32 9.41 -8.91 6.22
N VAL A 33 10.40 -9.04 5.32
CA VAL A 33 10.41 -8.32 4.02
C VAL A 33 9.31 -8.76 3.06
N HIS A 34 8.73 -9.95 3.28
CA HIS A 34 7.66 -10.50 2.45
C HIS A 34 6.26 -10.27 3.03
N ARG A 35 6.15 -9.51 4.13
CA ARG A 35 4.85 -9.19 4.76
C ARG A 35 4.28 -7.88 4.21
N PRO A 36 2.96 -7.83 3.98
CA PRO A 36 2.00 -8.94 4.02
C PRO A 36 2.14 -9.87 2.81
N CYS A 37 2.10 -11.19 3.02
CA CYS A 37 2.19 -12.14 1.91
C CYS A 37 0.89 -12.23 1.08
N GLY A 38 -0.25 -11.81 1.64
CA GLY A 38 -1.57 -11.85 1.01
C GLY A 38 -2.18 -13.25 0.84
N LEU A 39 -1.43 -14.32 1.14
CA LEU A 39 -1.83 -15.70 0.88
C LEU A 39 -2.14 -16.52 2.14
N CYS A 40 -1.51 -16.19 3.27
CA CYS A 40 -1.78 -16.92 4.52
C CYS A 40 -3.19 -16.64 5.06
N SER A 41 -3.69 -17.53 5.91
CA SER A 41 -5.03 -17.39 6.50
C SER A 41 -5.25 -16.07 7.22
N SER A 42 -4.24 -15.57 7.94
CA SER A 42 -4.33 -14.26 8.61
C SER A 42 -4.50 -13.11 7.61
N CYS A 43 -3.72 -13.08 6.53
CA CYS A 43 -3.87 -12.04 5.50
C CYS A 43 -5.24 -12.08 4.84
N GLN A 44 -5.76 -13.28 4.55
CA GLN A 44 -7.09 -13.44 3.96
C GLN A 44 -8.20 -12.99 4.91
N LYS A 45 -8.13 -13.36 6.21
CA LYS A 45 -9.08 -12.91 7.22
C LYS A 45 -9.08 -11.40 7.40
N VAL A 46 -7.91 -10.75 7.36
CA VAL A 46 -7.84 -9.27 7.43
C VAL A 46 -8.49 -8.65 6.19
N ALA A 47 -8.21 -9.18 5.00
CA ALA A 47 -8.84 -8.70 3.77
C ALA A 47 -10.37 -8.79 3.80
N GLN A 48 -10.92 -9.81 4.47
CA GLN A 48 -12.35 -10.02 4.68
C GLN A 48 -12.92 -9.25 5.89
N GLY A 49 -12.07 -8.58 6.68
CA GLY A 49 -12.50 -7.86 7.89
C GLY A 49 -12.89 -8.75 9.07
N ILE A 50 -12.48 -10.02 9.08
CA ILE A 50 -12.91 -11.02 10.10
C ILE A 50 -11.75 -11.56 10.98
N HIS A 51 -10.56 -10.93 10.90
CA HIS A 51 -9.45 -11.40 11.73
C HIS A 51 -9.66 -11.04 13.20
N PRO A 52 -9.61 -12.01 14.15
CA PRO A 52 -9.95 -11.77 15.55
C PRO A 52 -9.00 -10.79 16.26
N ASP A 53 -7.75 -10.71 15.81
CA ASP A 53 -6.72 -9.84 16.39
C ASP A 53 -6.55 -8.49 15.65
N VAL A 54 -7.39 -8.21 14.65
CA VAL A 54 -7.49 -6.87 14.04
C VAL A 54 -8.81 -6.26 14.48
N ILE A 55 -8.72 -5.29 15.39
CA ILE A 55 -9.84 -4.83 16.20
C ILE A 55 -10.13 -3.37 15.86
N PRO A 56 -11.22 -3.11 15.11
CA PRO A 56 -11.69 -1.74 14.90
C PRO A 56 -12.26 -1.18 16.19
N ILE A 57 -12.10 0.13 16.42
CA ILE A 57 -12.57 0.80 17.64
C ILE A 57 -14.08 0.68 17.85
N GLN A 58 -14.85 0.49 16.79
CA GLN A 58 -16.29 0.31 16.81
C GLN A 58 -16.72 -0.84 17.71
N ARG A 59 -15.85 -1.83 17.94
CA ARG A 59 -16.11 -2.96 18.85
C ARG A 59 -16.37 -2.51 20.30
N PHE A 60 -15.83 -1.35 20.71
CA PHE A 60 -15.93 -0.81 22.06
C PHE A 60 -16.93 0.36 22.16
N LEU A 61 -17.64 0.65 21.08
CA LEU A 61 -18.55 1.79 20.99
C LEU A 61 -20.00 1.32 20.83
N SER A 62 -20.93 2.16 21.26
CA SER A 62 -22.32 2.02 20.83
C SER A 62 -22.46 2.37 19.35
N PRO A 63 -23.42 1.78 18.61
CA PRO A 63 -23.58 1.97 17.16
C PRO A 63 -23.73 3.44 16.72
N GLU A 64 -24.20 4.30 17.62
CA GLU A 64 -24.42 5.73 17.34
C GLU A 64 -23.24 6.63 17.68
N SER A 65 -22.16 6.07 18.25
CA SER A 65 -21.03 6.86 18.72
C SER A 65 -20.21 7.38 17.53
N LYS A 66 -20.02 8.70 17.49
CA LYS A 66 -19.21 9.40 16.49
C LYS A 66 -17.80 9.79 16.98
N GLU A 67 -17.50 9.48 18.24
CA GLU A 67 -16.21 9.77 18.88
C GLU A 67 -15.84 8.69 19.89
N ILE A 68 -14.55 8.56 20.14
CA ILE A 68 -13.99 7.66 21.16
C ILE A 68 -14.00 8.41 22.50
N LYS A 69 -14.85 7.96 23.42
CA LYS A 69 -14.93 8.47 24.79
C LYS A 69 -14.03 7.68 25.72
N VAL A 70 -13.84 8.19 26.93
CA VAL A 70 -12.95 7.62 27.95
C VAL A 70 -13.27 6.16 28.30
N ASP A 71 -14.55 5.79 28.30
CA ASP A 71 -14.96 4.42 28.66
C ASP A 71 -14.55 3.41 27.59
N ALA A 72 -14.70 3.75 26.31
CA ALA A 72 -14.19 2.93 25.21
C ALA A 72 -12.65 2.80 25.26
N ALA A 73 -11.94 3.89 25.56
CA ALA A 73 -10.50 3.86 25.73
C ALA A 73 -10.07 2.96 26.91
N ARG A 74 -10.83 2.95 28.00
CA ARG A 74 -10.59 2.05 29.15
C ARG A 74 -10.83 0.58 28.80
N GLN A 75 -11.92 0.29 28.09
CA GLN A 75 -12.21 -1.08 27.62
C GLN A 75 -11.14 -1.58 26.68
N LEU A 76 -10.74 -0.77 25.69
CA LEU A 76 -9.64 -1.07 24.79
C LEU A 76 -8.35 -1.34 25.58
N ARG A 77 -8.04 -0.51 26.58
CA ARG A 77 -6.88 -0.73 27.43
C ARG A 77 -6.90 -2.07 28.17
N GLN A 78 -8.06 -2.49 28.67
CA GLN A 78 -8.22 -3.80 29.31
C GLN A 78 -8.02 -4.94 28.30
N ASP A 79 -8.61 -4.82 27.12
CA ASP A 79 -8.48 -5.83 26.05
C ASP A 79 -7.04 -5.95 25.53
N ALA A 80 -6.28 -4.86 25.53
CA ALA A 80 -4.89 -4.84 25.05
C ALA A 80 -3.95 -5.74 25.86
N TYR A 81 -4.23 -5.98 27.15
CA TYR A 81 -3.44 -6.89 27.98
C TYR A 81 -3.80 -8.38 27.78
N ILE A 82 -4.85 -8.68 27.02
CA ILE A 82 -5.18 -10.03 26.63
C ILE A 82 -4.33 -10.42 25.42
N ARG A 83 -3.69 -11.59 25.44
CA ARG A 83 -2.84 -12.06 24.34
C ARG A 83 -3.63 -12.22 23.04
N PRO A 84 -2.96 -12.08 21.87
CA PRO A 84 -3.56 -12.38 20.57
C PRO A 84 -4.14 -13.81 20.51
N ASN A 85 -5.20 -13.99 19.71
CA ASN A 85 -5.82 -15.30 19.51
C ASN A 85 -5.05 -16.17 18.51
N GLU A 86 -4.77 -15.61 17.32
CA GLU A 86 -4.15 -16.33 16.20
C GLU A 86 -2.89 -15.64 15.68
N GLY A 87 -2.87 -14.32 15.76
CA GLY A 87 -1.80 -13.48 15.24
C GLY A 87 -0.60 -13.40 16.18
N ARG A 88 0.47 -12.80 15.67
CA ARG A 88 1.65 -12.42 16.49
C ARG A 88 1.40 -11.16 17.29
N CYS A 89 0.42 -10.38 16.88
CA CYS A 89 0.13 -9.04 17.37
C CYS A 89 -1.38 -8.81 17.33
N LYS A 90 -1.90 -8.07 18.29
CA LYS A 90 -3.21 -7.44 18.26
C LYS A 90 -3.08 -6.05 17.65
N VAL A 91 -3.89 -5.72 16.66
CA VAL A 91 -3.87 -4.44 15.96
C VAL A 91 -5.17 -3.71 16.22
N TYR A 92 -5.08 -2.54 16.83
CA TYR A 92 -6.24 -1.67 17.07
C TYR A 92 -6.27 -0.56 16.02
N ILE A 93 -7.40 -0.43 15.32
CA ILE A 93 -7.62 0.62 14.33
C ILE A 93 -8.56 1.65 14.95
N LEU A 94 -8.04 2.87 15.18
CA LEU A 94 -8.74 3.98 15.80
C LEU A 94 -9.04 5.03 14.72
N ASP A 95 -10.20 4.92 14.08
CA ASP A 95 -10.61 5.70 12.91
C ASP A 95 -11.69 6.76 13.23
N LEU A 96 -11.92 7.02 14.51
CA LEU A 96 -12.83 8.05 14.99
C LEU A 96 -12.11 9.10 15.83
N PRO A 97 -12.60 10.33 15.89
CA PRO A 97 -12.06 11.37 16.76
C PRO A 97 -12.03 10.92 18.23
N MET A 98 -11.00 11.33 18.95
CA MET A 98 -10.85 11.08 20.38
C MET A 98 -10.91 12.38 21.16
N ASN A 99 -11.74 12.46 22.20
CA ASN A 99 -11.66 13.58 23.12
C ASN A 99 -10.39 13.51 24.01
N SER A 100 -10.01 14.60 24.63
CA SER A 100 -8.79 14.71 25.43
C SER A 100 -8.72 13.67 26.56
N ASN A 101 -9.85 13.34 27.18
CA ASN A 101 -9.90 12.34 28.26
C ASN A 101 -9.63 10.93 27.74
N ALA A 102 -10.14 10.58 26.56
CA ALA A 102 -9.87 9.29 25.92
C ALA A 102 -8.39 9.19 25.52
N GLN A 103 -7.81 10.25 24.94
CA GLN A 103 -6.40 10.30 24.59
C GLN A 103 -5.52 10.12 25.82
N ASN A 104 -5.80 10.83 26.92
CA ASN A 104 -5.06 10.67 28.18
C ASN A 104 -5.18 9.25 28.75
N ALA A 105 -6.34 8.60 28.62
CA ALA A 105 -6.54 7.22 29.09
C ALA A 105 -5.68 6.19 28.31
N LEU A 106 -5.29 6.51 27.07
CA LEU A 106 -4.44 5.65 26.24
C LEU A 106 -2.95 5.91 26.41
N LEU A 107 -2.52 7.05 26.95
CA LEU A 107 -1.10 7.42 27.03
C LEU A 107 -0.24 6.31 27.65
N LYS A 108 -0.64 5.77 28.81
CA LYS A 108 0.11 4.70 29.46
C LYS A 108 0.22 3.43 28.62
N LEU A 109 -0.80 3.17 27.80
CA LEU A 109 -0.81 2.01 26.90
C LEU A 109 0.12 2.23 25.69
N LEU A 110 0.20 3.48 25.21
CA LEU A 110 1.11 3.86 24.13
C LEU A 110 2.58 3.96 24.61
N GLU A 111 2.82 4.15 25.91
CA GLU A 111 4.16 4.18 26.50
C GLU A 111 4.70 2.80 26.83
N ASP A 112 3.93 2.05 27.61
CA ASP A 112 4.35 0.82 28.27
C ASP A 112 3.39 -0.35 27.96
N GLY A 113 2.73 -0.30 26.81
CA GLY A 113 1.80 -1.36 26.39
C GLY A 113 2.51 -2.69 26.10
N PRO A 114 1.74 -3.79 26.02
CA PRO A 114 2.31 -5.10 25.71
C PRO A 114 2.97 -5.10 24.33
N ALA A 115 4.15 -5.69 24.21
CA ALA A 115 4.91 -5.77 22.96
C ALA A 115 4.19 -6.48 21.80
N TYR A 116 3.09 -7.15 22.09
CA TYR A 116 2.22 -7.80 21.10
C TYR A 116 1.00 -6.97 20.72
N THR A 117 0.97 -5.67 21.00
CA THR A 117 -0.09 -4.75 20.58
C THR A 117 0.44 -3.71 19.61
N ALA A 118 -0.41 -3.27 18.69
CA ALA A 118 -0.12 -2.17 17.78
C ALA A 118 -1.35 -1.27 17.64
N PHE A 119 -1.10 0.05 17.51
CA PHE A 119 -2.15 1.06 17.40
C PHE A 119 -2.00 1.82 16.09
N LEU A 120 -3.04 1.82 15.28
CA LEU A 120 -3.16 2.58 14.04
C LEU A 120 -4.21 3.66 14.23
N ILE A 121 -3.77 4.91 14.47
CA ILE A 121 -4.64 6.07 14.69
C ILE A 121 -4.83 6.78 13.35
N LEU A 122 -6.07 6.81 12.86
CA LEU A 122 -6.43 7.44 11.60
C LEU A 122 -7.07 8.79 11.88
N THR A 123 -6.55 9.85 11.28
CA THR A 123 -7.10 11.20 11.45
C THR A 123 -6.90 12.06 10.21
N ASP A 124 -7.84 12.93 9.93
CA ASP A 124 -7.69 14.02 8.95
C ASP A 124 -7.09 15.27 9.59
N GLN A 125 -7.21 15.40 10.92
CA GLN A 125 -6.76 16.54 11.70
C GLN A 125 -5.73 16.12 12.76
N PRO A 126 -4.46 15.92 12.42
CA PRO A 126 -3.45 15.48 13.38
C PRO A 126 -3.21 16.49 14.52
N ALA A 127 -3.61 17.77 14.32
CA ALA A 127 -3.56 18.79 15.37
C ALA A 127 -4.60 18.57 16.50
N SER A 128 -5.64 17.76 16.27
CA SER A 128 -6.63 17.40 17.30
C SER A 128 -6.10 16.38 18.31
N LEU A 129 -4.98 15.72 17.97
CA LEU A 129 -4.30 14.81 18.87
C LEU A 129 -3.37 15.58 19.82
N LEU A 130 -3.38 15.19 21.08
CA LEU A 130 -2.48 15.76 22.08
C LEU A 130 -1.01 15.57 21.66
N GLU A 131 -0.18 16.52 21.99
CA GLU A 131 1.26 16.45 21.69
C GLU A 131 1.90 15.22 22.33
N THR A 132 1.44 14.86 23.52
CA THR A 132 1.87 13.66 24.25
C THR A 132 1.54 12.36 23.50
N VAL A 133 0.48 12.29 22.75
CA VAL A 133 0.14 11.15 21.86
C VAL A 133 1.02 11.19 20.62
N ARG A 134 1.12 12.37 19.98
CA ARG A 134 1.90 12.53 18.75
C ARG A 134 3.39 12.22 18.92
N SER A 135 3.98 12.57 20.07
CA SER A 135 5.40 12.33 20.34
C SER A 135 5.75 10.85 20.53
N ARG A 136 4.76 9.97 20.79
CA ARG A 136 4.94 8.53 20.99
C ARG A 136 4.65 7.70 19.76
N CYS A 137 4.01 8.29 18.76
CA CYS A 137 3.61 7.60 17.55
C CYS A 137 4.49 7.98 16.35
N VAL A 138 4.76 7.02 15.48
CA VAL A 138 5.33 7.33 14.16
C VAL A 138 4.25 7.92 13.28
N HIS A 139 4.50 9.09 12.73
CA HIS A 139 3.51 9.82 11.96
C HIS A 139 3.74 9.67 10.45
N PHE A 140 2.79 9.05 9.77
CA PHE A 140 2.72 8.96 8.31
C PHE A 140 1.69 9.95 7.80
N ARG A 141 2.14 10.90 7.00
CA ARG A 141 1.26 11.87 6.35
C ARG A 141 0.98 11.43 4.92
N LEU A 142 -0.29 11.12 4.64
CA LEU A 142 -0.74 10.75 3.31
C LEU A 142 -1.29 11.99 2.60
N THR A 143 -0.89 12.13 1.37
CA THR A 143 -1.51 13.09 0.44
C THR A 143 -2.48 12.32 -0.45
N PRO A 144 -3.67 12.86 -0.75
CA PRO A 144 -4.53 12.23 -1.74
C PRO A 144 -3.74 12.09 -3.04
N PRO A 145 -3.97 11.05 -3.82
CA PRO A 145 -3.48 11.03 -5.18
C PRO A 145 -3.94 12.34 -5.81
N LYS A 146 -3.03 13.07 -6.44
CA LYS A 146 -3.40 14.28 -7.21
C LYS A 146 -4.62 13.89 -8.02
N GLU A 147 -5.68 14.72 -7.98
CA GLU A 147 -6.91 14.50 -8.75
C GLU A 147 -6.52 13.89 -10.09
N LYS A 148 -7.25 12.85 -10.51
CA LYS A 148 -7.05 12.26 -11.83
C LYS A 148 -7.24 13.40 -12.83
N VAL A 149 -6.16 14.15 -13.14
CA VAL A 149 -6.03 14.73 -14.47
C VAL A 149 -6.47 13.59 -15.37
N GLN A 150 -7.36 13.84 -16.31
CA GLN A 150 -7.80 12.80 -17.24
C GLN A 150 -6.54 12.17 -17.83
N THR A 151 -6.07 11.13 -17.12
CA THR A 151 -4.82 10.44 -17.43
C THR A 151 -5.13 9.71 -18.72
N ASP A 152 -4.45 10.00 -19.78
CA ASP A 152 -4.56 9.24 -21.01
C ASP A 152 -4.11 7.79 -20.72
N THR A 153 -5.07 6.95 -20.32
CA THR A 153 -4.79 5.55 -19.93
C THR A 153 -4.33 4.71 -21.11
N ARG A 154 -4.56 5.18 -22.35
CA ARG A 154 -4.26 4.48 -23.60
C ARG A 154 -2.84 3.91 -23.63
N TRP A 155 -1.86 4.68 -23.20
CA TRP A 155 -0.46 4.28 -23.25
C TRP A 155 -0.09 3.27 -22.15
N GLY A 156 -0.67 3.42 -20.96
CA GLY A 156 -0.53 2.42 -19.91
C GLY A 156 -1.21 1.10 -20.26
N GLU A 157 -2.33 1.17 -20.98
CA GLU A 157 -3.02 0.00 -21.50
C GLU A 157 -2.22 -0.70 -22.60
N ALA A 158 -1.62 0.07 -23.50
CA ALA A 158 -0.75 -0.47 -24.53
C ALA A 158 0.44 -1.27 -23.94
N TRP A 159 1.05 -0.78 -22.86
CA TRP A 159 2.06 -1.53 -22.11
C TRP A 159 1.51 -2.79 -21.49
N ALA A 160 0.35 -2.72 -20.83
CA ALA A 160 -0.28 -3.88 -20.19
C ALA A 160 -0.61 -4.97 -21.23
N ASP A 161 -1.17 -4.59 -22.38
CA ASP A 161 -1.48 -5.51 -23.46
C ASP A 161 -0.22 -6.15 -24.06
N ALA A 162 0.86 -5.37 -24.24
CA ALA A 162 2.14 -5.87 -24.71
C ALA A 162 2.78 -6.89 -23.74
N LEU A 163 2.67 -6.65 -22.43
CA LEU A 163 3.14 -7.60 -21.40
C LEU A 163 2.29 -8.88 -21.38
N CYS A 164 0.95 -8.75 -21.51
CA CYS A 164 0.05 -9.91 -21.56
C CYS A 164 0.28 -10.77 -22.80
N ALA A 165 0.66 -10.17 -23.93
CA ALA A 165 0.97 -10.91 -25.16
C ALA A 165 2.15 -11.87 -24.99
N ASN A 166 3.00 -11.66 -23.97
CA ASN A 166 4.16 -12.48 -23.64
C ASN A 166 5.06 -12.77 -24.86
N ARG A 167 5.27 -11.76 -25.68
CA ARG A 167 6.12 -11.81 -26.90
C ARG A 167 6.99 -10.56 -26.96
N GLU A 168 8.28 -10.74 -27.24
CA GLU A 168 9.23 -9.63 -27.37
C GLU A 168 8.79 -8.62 -28.43
N LEU A 169 8.31 -9.12 -29.56
CA LEU A 169 7.83 -8.28 -30.67
C LEU A 169 6.70 -7.33 -30.24
N ALA A 170 5.80 -7.77 -29.37
CA ALA A 170 4.71 -6.91 -28.87
C ALA A 170 5.23 -5.71 -28.07
N LEU A 171 6.29 -5.90 -27.29
CA LEU A 171 6.95 -4.82 -26.55
C LEU A 171 7.66 -3.85 -27.50
N VAL A 172 8.34 -4.37 -28.53
CA VAL A 172 9.01 -3.55 -29.57
C VAL A 172 7.97 -2.74 -30.37
N GLU A 173 6.86 -3.37 -30.77
CA GLU A 173 5.76 -2.68 -31.44
C GLU A 173 5.13 -1.57 -30.59
N CYS A 174 5.03 -1.80 -29.27
CA CYS A 174 4.57 -0.78 -28.33
C CYS A 174 5.52 0.42 -28.33
N VAL A 175 6.83 0.21 -28.25
CA VAL A 175 7.85 1.26 -28.32
C VAL A 175 7.77 2.02 -29.65
N ALA A 176 7.63 1.31 -30.77
CA ALA A 176 7.51 1.92 -32.10
C ALA A 176 6.28 2.86 -32.19
N LYS A 177 5.14 2.50 -31.58
CA LYS A 177 3.95 3.34 -31.49
C LYS A 177 4.23 4.62 -30.71
N PHE A 178 4.93 4.56 -29.56
CA PHE A 178 5.28 5.76 -28.79
C PHE A 178 6.11 6.74 -29.61
N VAL A 179 7.06 6.23 -30.39
CA VAL A 179 7.91 7.06 -31.23
C VAL A 179 7.12 7.65 -32.43
N ALA A 180 6.31 6.81 -33.09
CA ALA A 180 5.52 7.23 -34.26
C ALA A 180 4.47 8.30 -33.91
N GLU A 181 3.82 8.18 -32.75
CA GLU A 181 2.82 9.14 -32.28
C GLU A 181 3.44 10.34 -31.53
N LYS A 182 4.79 10.43 -31.50
CA LYS A 182 5.53 11.53 -30.87
C LYS A 182 5.11 11.79 -29.42
N VAL A 183 4.93 10.72 -28.67
CA VAL A 183 4.58 10.78 -27.24
C VAL A 183 5.59 11.64 -26.50
N THR A 184 5.10 12.55 -25.66
CA THR A 184 5.96 13.41 -24.83
C THR A 184 6.52 12.60 -23.65
N ARG A 185 7.57 13.13 -23.00
CA ARG A 185 8.15 12.51 -21.81
C ARG A 185 7.17 12.45 -20.65
N ASP A 186 6.37 13.49 -20.49
CA ASP A 186 5.37 13.54 -19.42
C ASP A 186 4.29 12.46 -19.65
N GLN A 187 3.84 12.28 -20.89
CA GLN A 187 2.92 11.22 -21.27
C GLN A 187 3.54 9.82 -21.08
N LEU A 188 4.84 9.67 -21.37
CA LEU A 188 5.55 8.41 -21.12
C LEU A 188 5.65 8.12 -19.62
N ALA A 189 6.02 9.10 -18.80
CA ALA A 189 6.06 8.97 -17.34
C ALA A 189 4.68 8.62 -16.75
N GLU A 190 3.63 9.25 -17.29
CA GLU A 190 2.24 8.96 -16.94
C GLU A 190 1.84 7.53 -17.34
N SER A 191 2.27 7.06 -18.53
CA SER A 191 2.01 5.69 -19.00
C SER A 191 2.59 4.64 -18.05
N TYR A 192 3.79 4.87 -17.51
CA TYR A 192 4.39 3.98 -16.52
C TYR A 192 3.64 4.00 -15.19
N GLN A 193 3.10 5.16 -14.78
CA GLN A 193 2.27 5.24 -13.58
C GLN A 193 0.96 4.44 -13.74
N VAL A 194 0.29 4.56 -14.88
CA VAL A 194 -0.92 3.79 -15.19
C VAL A 194 -0.59 2.30 -15.25
N LEU A 195 0.51 1.92 -15.89
CA LEU A 195 0.96 0.54 -15.94
C LEU A 195 1.22 -0.02 -14.54
N ALA A 196 1.92 0.71 -13.67
CA ALA A 196 2.19 0.28 -12.30
C ALA A 196 0.90 0.01 -11.52
N GLN A 197 -0.13 0.87 -11.67
CA GLN A 197 -1.44 0.65 -11.08
C GLN A 197 -2.10 -0.64 -11.59
N LYS A 198 -2.08 -0.89 -12.91
CA LYS A 198 -2.63 -2.12 -13.50
C LYS A 198 -1.88 -3.38 -13.08
N LEU A 199 -0.56 -3.30 -12.91
CA LEU A 199 0.24 -4.42 -12.39
C LEU A 199 -0.13 -4.74 -10.93
N VAL A 200 -0.39 -3.72 -10.11
CA VAL A 200 -0.89 -3.90 -8.73
C VAL A 200 -2.31 -4.48 -8.74
N GLU A 201 -3.19 -4.04 -9.64
CA GLU A 201 -4.51 -4.65 -9.83
C GLU A 201 -4.38 -6.14 -10.20
N GLY A 202 -3.42 -6.51 -11.04
CA GLY A 202 -3.10 -7.90 -11.37
C GLY A 202 -2.68 -8.76 -10.16
N LEU A 203 -2.15 -8.14 -9.09
CA LEU A 203 -1.82 -8.82 -7.84
C LEU A 203 -3.03 -9.07 -6.94
N THR A 204 -4.07 -8.23 -7.04
CA THR A 204 -5.21 -8.18 -6.11
C THR A 204 -6.52 -8.66 -6.73
N CYS A 205 -6.70 -8.50 -8.04
CA CYS A 205 -7.93 -8.83 -8.76
C CYS A 205 -7.71 -10.04 -9.68
N PRO A 206 -8.33 -11.20 -9.41
CA PRO A 206 -8.19 -12.40 -10.25
C PRO A 206 -8.69 -12.20 -11.69
N ASP A 207 -9.64 -11.30 -11.89
CA ASP A 207 -10.23 -11.00 -13.20
C ASP A 207 -9.37 -10.07 -14.07
N SER A 208 -8.26 -9.59 -13.56
CA SER A 208 -7.34 -8.75 -14.32
C SER A 208 -6.62 -9.56 -15.40
N LYS A 209 -6.50 -9.00 -16.61
CA LYS A 209 -5.72 -9.61 -17.72
C LYS A 209 -4.28 -9.93 -17.29
N LEU A 210 -3.71 -9.14 -16.39
CA LEU A 210 -2.34 -9.31 -15.88
C LEU A 210 -2.22 -10.40 -14.81
N ALA A 211 -3.33 -10.89 -14.24
CA ALA A 211 -3.33 -11.95 -13.23
C ALA A 211 -2.75 -13.28 -13.74
N ALA A 212 -2.70 -13.48 -15.06
CA ALA A 212 -2.04 -14.64 -15.69
C ALA A 212 -0.51 -14.62 -15.54
N ILE A 213 0.09 -13.46 -15.27
CA ILE A 213 1.54 -13.32 -15.04
C ILE A 213 1.87 -13.75 -13.60
N PRO A 214 2.89 -14.61 -13.40
CA PRO A 214 3.30 -15.02 -12.05
C PRO A 214 3.55 -13.83 -11.11
N ARG A 215 3.06 -13.93 -9.88
CA ARG A 215 3.09 -12.84 -8.87
C ARG A 215 4.49 -12.22 -8.68
N ALA A 216 5.54 -13.05 -8.63
CA ALA A 216 6.92 -12.56 -8.50
C ALA A 216 7.33 -11.66 -9.68
N LYS A 217 6.89 -12.01 -10.90
CA LYS A 217 7.14 -11.21 -12.09
C LYS A 217 6.33 -9.91 -12.09
N LEU A 218 5.07 -9.94 -11.63
CA LEU A 218 4.26 -8.72 -11.47
C LEU A 218 4.93 -7.74 -10.50
N VAL A 219 5.41 -8.19 -9.36
CA VAL A 219 6.14 -7.35 -8.40
C VAL A 219 7.41 -6.75 -9.03
N ALA A 220 8.17 -7.55 -9.77
CA ALA A 220 9.37 -7.07 -10.44
C ALA A 220 9.06 -6.04 -11.53
N LEU A 221 8.01 -6.27 -12.33
CA LEU A 221 7.53 -5.33 -13.35
C LEU A 221 7.00 -4.02 -12.75
N THR A 222 6.33 -4.08 -11.60
CA THR A 222 5.86 -2.87 -10.89
C THR A 222 7.05 -2.00 -10.47
N LYS A 223 8.07 -2.59 -9.85
CA LYS A 223 9.30 -1.87 -9.49
C LYS A 223 9.99 -1.26 -10.71
N LEU A 224 10.07 -2.03 -11.80
CA LEU A 224 10.65 -1.56 -13.04
C LEU A 224 9.90 -0.40 -13.67
N ALA A 225 8.56 -0.41 -13.63
CA ALA A 225 7.72 0.69 -14.10
C ALA A 225 7.92 1.96 -13.26
N GLU A 226 8.05 1.83 -11.93
CA GLU A 226 8.35 2.96 -11.04
C GLU A 226 9.75 3.53 -11.30
N GLU A 227 10.75 2.67 -11.53
CA GLU A 227 12.11 3.07 -11.90
C GLU A 227 12.11 3.82 -13.23
N ALA A 228 11.45 3.28 -14.25
CA ALA A 228 11.33 3.90 -15.58
C ALA A 228 10.67 5.28 -15.48
N ARG A 229 9.60 5.41 -14.67
CA ARG A 229 8.95 6.69 -14.42
C ARG A 229 9.90 7.72 -13.80
N ASN A 230 10.67 7.30 -12.80
CA ASN A 230 11.62 8.19 -12.13
C ASN A 230 12.76 8.63 -13.06
N GLN A 231 13.22 7.73 -13.95
CA GLN A 231 14.23 8.05 -14.96
C GLN A 231 13.77 9.10 -15.97
N CYS A 232 12.47 9.22 -16.25
CA CYS A 232 11.94 10.25 -17.13
C CYS A 232 12.26 11.67 -16.63
N ALA A 233 12.49 11.87 -15.33
CA ALA A 233 12.89 13.16 -14.77
C ALA A 233 14.30 13.61 -15.21
N PHE A 234 15.18 12.67 -15.60
CA PHE A 234 16.56 12.93 -16.01
C PHE A 234 16.73 13.21 -17.52
N ASN A 235 15.65 13.54 -18.21
CA ASN A 235 15.65 14.01 -19.59
C ASN A 235 16.09 13.00 -20.69
N PRO A 236 15.81 11.67 -20.60
CA PRO A 236 16.12 10.75 -21.68
C PRO A 236 15.20 10.97 -22.89
N SER A 237 15.60 10.53 -24.08
CA SER A 237 14.68 10.46 -25.21
C SER A 237 13.61 9.41 -24.97
N VAL A 238 12.38 9.66 -25.47
CA VAL A 238 11.24 8.74 -25.30
C VAL A 238 11.56 7.34 -25.85
N GLY A 239 12.15 7.28 -27.04
CA GLY A 239 12.52 6.00 -27.65
C GLY A 239 13.55 5.21 -26.83
N HIS A 240 14.53 5.89 -26.25
CA HIS A 240 15.53 5.24 -25.40
C HIS A 240 14.93 4.73 -24.10
N SER A 241 14.15 5.55 -23.39
CA SER A 241 13.50 5.16 -22.13
C SER A 241 12.51 4.01 -22.34
N ALA A 242 11.65 4.10 -23.36
CA ALA A 242 10.70 3.05 -23.69
C ALA A 242 11.38 1.75 -24.14
N GLY A 243 12.45 1.84 -24.96
CA GLY A 243 13.24 0.69 -25.39
C GLY A 243 13.95 -0.01 -24.24
N TRP A 244 14.54 0.75 -23.33
CA TRP A 244 15.14 0.22 -22.10
C TRP A 244 14.10 -0.53 -21.25
N PHE A 245 12.92 0.08 -21.04
CA PHE A 245 11.85 -0.56 -20.27
C PHE A 245 11.36 -1.84 -20.94
N ALA A 246 11.16 -1.85 -22.26
CA ALA A 246 10.76 -3.03 -23.02
C ALA A 246 11.76 -4.18 -22.88
N ALA A 247 13.05 -3.92 -23.06
CA ALA A 247 14.13 -4.91 -22.94
C ALA A 247 14.18 -5.51 -21.52
N ARG A 248 14.11 -4.67 -20.49
CA ARG A 248 14.13 -5.12 -19.10
C ARG A 248 12.87 -5.89 -18.72
N SER A 249 11.70 -5.45 -19.20
CA SER A 249 10.44 -6.17 -18.99
C SER A 249 10.49 -7.56 -19.62
N TRP A 250 11.07 -7.70 -20.80
CA TRP A 250 11.28 -9.00 -21.45
C TRP A 250 12.18 -9.92 -20.63
N GLN A 251 13.29 -9.40 -20.10
CA GLN A 251 14.17 -10.17 -19.21
C GLN A 251 13.43 -10.69 -17.97
N VAL A 252 12.58 -9.88 -17.36
CA VAL A 252 11.74 -10.29 -16.22
C VAL A 252 10.76 -11.38 -16.63
N LEU A 253 10.12 -11.25 -17.79
CA LEU A 253 9.15 -12.23 -18.29
C LEU A 253 9.83 -13.57 -18.62
N MET A 254 11.03 -13.58 -19.18
CA MET A 254 11.77 -14.79 -19.52
C MET A 254 12.45 -15.45 -18.31
N GLY A 255 12.59 -14.75 -17.20
CA GLY A 255 13.24 -15.29 -16.01
C GLY A 255 14.77 -15.40 -16.14
N SER A 256 15.36 -14.71 -17.10
CA SER A 256 16.81 -14.56 -17.23
C SER A 256 17.30 -13.68 -16.07
N GLY A 257 18.00 -14.28 -15.11
CA GLY A 257 18.30 -13.74 -13.80
C GLY A 257 18.86 -12.33 -13.82
N ALA A 258 18.46 -11.59 -12.79
CA ALA A 258 19.08 -10.35 -12.40
C ALA A 258 20.58 -10.57 -12.10
N GLN A 259 21.44 -10.44 -13.11
CA GLN A 259 22.83 -10.09 -12.87
C GLN A 259 22.85 -8.59 -12.56
N ASN A 260 23.19 -8.28 -11.32
CA ASN A 260 23.45 -6.92 -10.85
C ASN A 260 24.53 -6.29 -11.74
N TYR A 261 24.14 -5.40 -12.62
CA TYR A 261 25.06 -4.40 -13.16
C TYR A 261 24.84 -3.12 -12.35
N HIS A 262 25.67 -2.97 -11.31
CA HIS A 262 25.98 -1.66 -10.77
C HIS A 262 26.77 -0.90 -11.86
N LEU A 263 26.22 0.20 -12.35
CA LEU A 263 26.91 1.32 -12.97
C LEU A 263 26.58 2.58 -12.18
#